data_a7586fcca8ce8e1dbec087ee2fb84fbb
#
_entry.id   a7586fcca8ce8e1dbec087ee2fb84fbb
#
_cell.length_a   1.000
_cell.length_b   1.000
_cell.length_c   1.000
_cell.angle_alpha   90.00
_cell.angle_beta   90.00
_cell.angle_gamma   90.00
#
_symmetry.space_group_name_H-M   'P 1'
#
loop_
_entity.id
_entity.type
_entity.pdbx_description
1 polymer ?
#
loop_
_entity_poly.entity_id
_entity_poly.type
_entity_poly.pdbx_seq_one_letter_code
_entity_poly.pdbx_strand_id
1 'polypeptide(L)'
;MPVLLSLSLAVQQPSSPPPPSPPPATRTVEFTGTVLMNGFYNSARTNNSDVPVFADTDAVGVTGSSATMRQTRLGVLVTDPQVLGGSFSGEVDVDFYGGQQPAAGNRTFPLLRLRRALATVQWTHLQLMLGQETSLVSDRNPRSLAGVGVPDFSLAGNLWFWIPQARVTAEYGYTVRLAVQAAVLAPIAGTQGLVTTQADSGERTTRPYLEGRVRLGWGPTDDPSEVAIGGHIGWLRGLDSLSGDSLLQSRAVTFDTRLKLGPAEILGEAFIGQAIAGLGGGAIGQNAGVAGAPVRTKGGWGQVNFRPRTGWMFGGGCGIDDPKDADVLPNGRFRNLVCEGHVEWRPPGPLLFGFEFRRLETRYQAGDFTVNHLNLAAGFRF
;
A
#
# COMPACT_ATOMS: atom_id res chain seq x y z
N MET A 1 38.06 -23.45 -83.23
CA MET A 1 36.99 -22.92 -82.38
C MET A 1 37.62 -22.23 -81.19
N PRO A 2 37.59 -20.91 -81.08
CA PRO A 2 38.11 -20.22 -79.89
C PRO A 2 37.04 -20.09 -78.85
N VAL A 3 37.39 -20.44 -77.60
CA VAL A 3 36.59 -20.26 -76.40
C VAL A 3 36.80 -18.83 -75.86
N LEU A 4 35.74 -18.03 -75.87
CA LEU A 4 35.72 -16.69 -75.28
C LEU A 4 35.49 -16.84 -73.79
N LEU A 5 36.48 -16.50 -72.95
CA LEU A 5 36.33 -16.27 -71.51
C LEU A 5 35.78 -14.84 -71.30
N SER A 6 34.56 -14.72 -70.81
CA SER A 6 34.01 -13.47 -70.32
C SER A 6 34.36 -13.26 -68.86
N LEU A 7 35.20 -12.28 -68.55
CA LEU A 7 35.44 -11.78 -67.16
C LEU A 7 34.32 -10.88 -66.78
N SER A 8 33.51 -11.30 -65.79
CA SER A 8 32.55 -10.44 -65.13
C SER A 8 33.24 -9.68 -64.00
N LEU A 9 33.40 -8.36 -64.15
CA LEU A 9 33.81 -7.45 -63.09
C LEU A 9 32.63 -7.25 -62.15
N ALA A 10 32.69 -7.84 -60.93
CA ALA A 10 31.78 -7.54 -59.84
C ALA A 10 32.11 -6.15 -59.29
N VAL A 11 31.26 -5.18 -59.59
CA VAL A 11 31.30 -3.86 -58.97
C VAL A 11 30.79 -4.03 -57.48
N GLN A 12 31.69 -3.96 -56.51
CA GLN A 12 31.34 -3.88 -55.11
C GLN A 12 30.63 -2.53 -54.87
N GLN A 13 29.34 -2.57 -54.53
CA GLN A 13 28.63 -1.41 -54.00
C GLN A 13 29.28 -0.98 -52.68
N PRO A 14 29.50 0.32 -52.48
CA PRO A 14 29.99 0.80 -51.20
C PRO A 14 28.96 0.44 -50.10
N SER A 15 29.42 -0.21 -49.04
CA SER A 15 28.62 -0.53 -47.88
C SER A 15 28.01 0.77 -47.29
N SER A 16 26.70 0.80 -47.14
CA SER A 16 26.05 1.92 -46.48
C SER A 16 26.67 2.13 -45.08
N PRO A 17 26.89 3.36 -44.66
CA PRO A 17 27.41 3.61 -43.33
C PRO A 17 26.47 2.96 -42.29
N PRO A 18 27.01 2.42 -41.20
CA PRO A 18 26.18 1.84 -40.14
C PRO A 18 25.19 2.90 -39.63
N PRO A 19 23.96 2.50 -39.30
CA PRO A 19 23.01 3.44 -38.74
C PRO A 19 23.61 4.14 -37.50
N PRO A 20 23.32 5.45 -37.28
CA PRO A 20 23.84 6.16 -36.13
C PRO A 20 23.45 5.41 -34.85
N SER A 21 24.39 5.27 -33.94
CA SER A 21 24.14 4.67 -32.62
C SER A 21 23.00 5.42 -31.96
N PRO A 22 22.02 4.73 -31.35
CA PRO A 22 20.97 5.40 -30.61
C PRO A 22 21.62 6.34 -29.57
N PRO A 23 21.05 7.53 -29.34
CA PRO A 23 21.57 8.44 -28.32
C PRO A 23 21.66 7.70 -26.97
N PRO A 24 22.68 7.99 -26.17
CA PRO A 24 22.77 7.37 -24.84
C PRO A 24 21.49 7.64 -24.07
N ALA A 25 20.93 6.59 -23.49
CA ALA A 25 19.74 6.72 -22.66
C ALA A 25 20.06 7.70 -21.50
N THR A 26 19.27 8.77 -21.41
CA THR A 26 19.52 9.88 -20.49
C THR A 26 18.65 9.72 -19.25
N ARG A 27 19.16 10.26 -18.13
CA ARG A 27 18.35 10.41 -16.92
C ARG A 27 17.12 11.24 -17.21
N THR A 28 15.96 10.80 -16.69
CA THR A 28 14.70 11.56 -16.74
C THR A 28 14.25 11.95 -15.35
N VAL A 29 13.51 13.04 -15.27
CA VAL A 29 12.83 13.50 -14.04
C VAL A 29 11.39 13.80 -14.44
N GLU A 30 10.45 13.10 -13.80
CA GLU A 30 9.03 13.25 -14.06
C GLU A 30 8.32 13.71 -12.79
N PHE A 31 7.49 14.75 -12.93
CA PHE A 31 6.58 15.20 -11.89
C PHE A 31 5.23 14.54 -12.12
N THR A 32 4.69 13.93 -11.08
CA THR A 32 3.40 13.25 -11.13
C THR A 32 2.52 13.76 -10.01
N GLY A 33 1.23 13.73 -10.21
CA GLY A 33 0.33 14.12 -9.13
C GLY A 33 -1.13 13.85 -9.41
N THR A 34 -1.89 13.84 -8.32
CA THR A 34 -3.35 13.84 -8.33
C THR A 34 -3.83 14.89 -7.35
N VAL A 35 -4.41 15.96 -7.85
CA VAL A 35 -5.14 16.93 -7.02
C VAL A 35 -6.54 16.38 -6.82
N LEU A 36 -6.96 16.20 -5.56
CA LEU A 36 -8.18 15.49 -5.23
C LEU A 36 -8.96 16.19 -4.13
N MET A 37 -10.21 16.54 -4.43
CA MET A 37 -11.19 16.96 -3.45
C MET A 37 -12.12 15.80 -3.12
N ASN A 38 -12.35 15.55 -1.85
CA ASN A 38 -13.29 14.56 -1.33
C ASN A 38 -14.36 15.26 -0.48
N GLY A 39 -15.60 15.22 -0.92
CA GLY A 39 -16.77 15.54 -0.11
C GLY A 39 -17.26 14.27 0.57
N PHE A 40 -17.57 14.33 1.87
CA PHE A 40 -17.96 13.13 2.61
C PHE A 40 -19.13 13.36 3.58
N TYR A 41 -19.81 12.26 3.91
CA TYR A 41 -20.86 12.19 4.93
C TYR A 41 -20.69 10.92 5.77
N ASN A 42 -20.84 11.04 7.09
CA ASN A 42 -20.89 9.93 8.04
C ASN A 42 -22.22 9.92 8.78
N SER A 43 -22.86 8.75 8.85
CA SER A 43 -24.13 8.58 9.58
C SER A 43 -23.97 8.57 11.11
N ALA A 44 -22.72 8.42 11.60
CA ALA A 44 -22.39 8.41 13.01
C ALA A 44 -20.91 8.78 13.20
N ARG A 45 -20.46 8.93 14.45
CA ARG A 45 -19.09 9.27 14.79
C ARG A 45 -18.11 8.16 14.42
N THR A 46 -16.95 8.53 13.92
CA THR A 46 -15.85 7.66 13.53
C THR A 46 -14.52 8.19 14.08
N ASN A 47 -13.50 7.35 14.07
CA ASN A 47 -12.15 7.76 14.46
C ASN A 47 -11.52 8.78 13.49
N ASN A 48 -11.96 8.79 12.23
CA ASN A 48 -11.45 9.67 11.16
C ASN A 48 -12.59 10.01 10.20
N SER A 49 -12.99 11.27 10.13
CA SER A 49 -14.22 11.66 9.45
C SER A 49 -14.17 11.62 7.93
N ASP A 50 -13.03 11.86 7.29
CA ASP A 50 -12.91 11.86 5.82
C ASP A 50 -12.47 10.50 5.24
N VAL A 51 -11.79 9.65 6.04
CA VAL A 51 -11.51 8.25 5.72
C VAL A 51 -11.71 7.41 6.98
N PRO A 52 -12.95 7.07 7.32
CA PRO A 52 -13.24 6.29 8.51
C PRO A 52 -12.70 4.87 8.39
N VAL A 53 -12.08 4.36 9.46
CA VAL A 53 -11.52 3.01 9.50
C VAL A 53 -12.18 2.12 10.55
N PHE A 54 -12.83 2.69 11.56
CA PHE A 54 -13.72 1.99 12.50
C PHE A 54 -14.82 2.91 13.07
N ALA A 55 -15.93 2.34 13.53
CA ALA A 55 -16.99 3.04 14.24
C ALA A 55 -16.56 3.30 15.69
N ASP A 56 -16.90 4.48 16.24
CA ASP A 56 -16.63 4.83 17.64
C ASP A 56 -17.78 4.36 18.54
N THR A 57 -17.52 4.12 19.83
CA THR A 57 -18.53 3.73 20.83
C THR A 57 -19.54 4.85 21.14
N ASP A 58 -19.15 6.12 20.93
CA ASP A 58 -20.04 7.28 21.07
C ASP A 58 -20.81 7.60 19.78
N ALA A 59 -20.94 6.61 18.89
CA ALA A 59 -21.43 6.79 17.52
C ALA A 59 -22.90 7.21 17.41
N VAL A 60 -23.70 6.99 18.46
CA VAL A 60 -25.16 7.19 18.38
C VAL A 60 -25.53 8.68 18.23
N GLY A 61 -26.15 9.02 17.07
CA GLY A 61 -26.77 10.34 16.84
C GLY A 61 -25.83 11.46 16.39
N VAL A 62 -24.55 11.21 16.13
CA VAL A 62 -23.60 12.22 15.65
C VAL A 62 -23.31 12.02 14.18
N THR A 63 -24.11 12.65 13.32
CA THR A 63 -23.84 12.72 11.87
C THR A 63 -22.85 13.83 11.56
N GLY A 64 -22.11 13.70 10.46
CA GLY A 64 -21.17 14.73 10.01
C GLY A 64 -20.95 14.73 8.51
N SER A 65 -20.81 15.93 7.92
CA SER A 65 -20.43 16.09 6.53
C SER A 65 -19.41 17.22 6.38
N SER A 66 -18.49 17.07 5.43
CA SER A 66 -17.52 18.13 5.11
C SER A 66 -16.83 17.80 3.77
N ALA A 67 -15.77 18.55 3.45
CA ALA A 67 -14.91 18.27 2.32
C ALA A 67 -13.43 18.47 2.71
N THR A 68 -12.53 17.84 1.96
CA THR A 68 -11.09 17.91 2.20
C THR A 68 -10.30 17.81 0.90
N MET A 69 -9.10 18.41 0.88
CA MET A 69 -8.08 18.25 -0.17
C MET A 69 -6.89 17.39 0.31
N ARG A 70 -6.93 16.82 1.51
CA ARG A 70 -5.80 16.13 2.14
C ARG A 70 -5.35 14.89 1.39
N GLN A 71 -6.21 14.31 0.55
CA GLN A 71 -5.91 13.16 -0.28
C GLN A 71 -5.20 13.53 -1.61
N THR A 72 -4.94 14.83 -1.84
CA THR A 72 -4.03 15.26 -2.90
C THR A 72 -2.66 14.63 -2.74
N ARG A 73 -2.12 14.09 -3.83
CA ARG A 73 -0.86 13.36 -3.88
C ARG A 73 0.07 13.97 -4.91
N LEU A 74 1.33 14.17 -4.55
CA LEU A 74 2.37 14.72 -5.41
C LEU A 74 3.57 13.78 -5.38
N GLY A 75 4.21 13.60 -6.53
CA GLY A 75 5.36 12.72 -6.66
C GLY A 75 6.42 13.22 -7.63
N VAL A 76 7.63 12.72 -7.43
CA VAL A 76 8.77 12.87 -8.35
C VAL A 76 9.33 11.50 -8.62
N LEU A 77 9.49 11.16 -9.90
CA LEU A 77 10.15 9.95 -10.36
C LEU A 77 11.43 10.34 -11.11
N VAL A 78 12.55 9.78 -10.70
CA VAL A 78 13.84 9.92 -11.39
C VAL A 78 14.23 8.56 -11.95
N THR A 79 14.53 8.47 -13.24
CA THR A 79 15.06 7.23 -13.84
C THR A 79 16.41 7.48 -14.48
N ASP A 80 17.28 6.50 -14.38
CA ASP A 80 18.60 6.51 -15.04
C ASP A 80 18.91 5.06 -15.49
N PRO A 81 19.12 4.83 -16.78
CA PRO A 81 19.28 3.47 -17.29
C PRO A 81 20.64 2.83 -16.97
N GLN A 82 21.60 3.59 -16.45
CA GLN A 82 22.97 3.10 -16.23
C GLN A 82 23.54 3.56 -14.87
N VAL A 83 23.12 2.89 -13.80
CA VAL A 83 23.68 3.09 -12.47
C VAL A 83 24.16 1.74 -11.92
N LEU A 84 25.43 1.64 -11.54
CA LEU A 84 26.06 0.42 -11.01
C LEU A 84 25.87 -0.82 -11.89
N GLY A 85 25.82 -0.64 -13.23
CA GLY A 85 25.60 -1.72 -14.19
C GLY A 85 24.15 -2.21 -14.29
N GLY A 86 23.21 -1.51 -13.68
CA GLY A 86 21.77 -1.74 -13.77
C GLY A 86 21.00 -0.48 -14.11
N SER A 87 19.66 -0.55 -14.13
CA SER A 87 18.78 0.60 -14.25
C SER A 87 18.39 1.11 -12.85
N PHE A 88 18.34 2.41 -12.70
CA PHE A 88 17.98 3.10 -11.46
C PHE A 88 16.60 3.74 -11.56
N SER A 89 15.84 3.68 -10.48
CA SER A 89 14.68 4.53 -10.24
C SER A 89 14.69 5.08 -8.82
N GLY A 90 14.42 6.38 -8.69
CA GLY A 90 14.21 7.05 -7.41
C GLY A 90 12.81 7.64 -7.38
N GLU A 91 12.07 7.44 -6.30
CA GLU A 91 10.71 7.94 -6.14
C GLU A 91 10.56 8.68 -4.82
N VAL A 92 9.91 9.84 -4.86
CA VAL A 92 9.39 10.54 -3.68
C VAL A 92 7.92 10.80 -3.91
N ASP A 93 7.10 10.46 -2.93
CA ASP A 93 5.65 10.56 -2.98
C ASP A 93 5.13 11.10 -1.64
N VAL A 94 4.32 12.15 -1.71
CA VAL A 94 3.78 12.85 -0.56
C VAL A 94 2.28 13.07 -0.68
N ASP A 95 1.59 13.18 0.45
CA ASP A 95 0.23 13.66 0.55
C ASP A 95 0.09 14.71 1.66
N PHE A 96 -1.14 15.17 1.93
CA PHE A 96 -1.41 16.17 2.94
C PHE A 96 -2.10 15.60 4.18
N TYR A 97 -1.83 14.35 4.49
CA TYR A 97 -2.36 13.61 5.64
C TYR A 97 -1.42 13.64 6.87
N GLY A 98 -0.42 14.51 6.90
CA GLY A 98 0.66 14.55 7.91
C GLY A 98 0.24 15.08 9.28
N GLY A 99 -0.92 15.67 9.43
CA GLY A 99 -1.42 16.13 10.72
C GLY A 99 -2.34 15.11 11.38
N GLN A 100 -2.42 15.18 12.71
CA GLN A 100 -3.42 14.47 13.47
C GLN A 100 -4.84 14.91 13.12
N GLN A 101 -5.77 13.97 13.15
CA GLN A 101 -7.20 14.23 13.18
C GLN A 101 -7.67 14.36 14.63
N PRO A 102 -8.70 15.12 14.80
CA PRO A 102 -9.05 16.38 14.19
C PRO A 102 -8.91 17.50 15.20
N ALA A 103 -7.75 18.13 15.25
CA ALA A 103 -7.78 19.46 15.86
C ALA A 103 -8.56 20.39 14.92
N ALA A 104 -9.20 21.40 15.47
CA ALA A 104 -9.89 22.42 14.69
C ALA A 104 -8.94 22.98 13.62
N GLY A 105 -9.39 22.97 12.35
CA GLY A 105 -8.62 23.48 11.22
C GLY A 105 -7.71 22.47 10.51
N ASN A 106 -7.47 21.25 11.00
CA ASN A 106 -6.55 20.29 10.36
C ASN A 106 -6.98 19.86 8.96
N ARG A 107 -8.25 19.88 8.62
CA ARG A 107 -8.75 19.64 7.27
C ARG A 107 -8.59 20.85 6.36
N THR A 108 -8.61 22.05 6.91
CA THR A 108 -8.42 23.32 6.21
C THR A 108 -6.94 23.68 6.06
N PHE A 109 -6.10 23.26 7.03
CA PHE A 109 -4.66 23.51 7.03
C PHE A 109 -3.90 22.17 7.09
N PRO A 110 -3.94 21.38 6.02
CA PRO A 110 -3.33 20.06 5.97
C PRO A 110 -1.80 20.15 6.03
N LEU A 111 -1.17 19.18 6.70
CA LEU A 111 0.28 19.04 6.76
C LEU A 111 0.77 17.99 5.76
N LEU A 112 1.94 18.27 5.17
CA LEU A 112 2.60 17.36 4.26
C LEU A 112 3.05 16.08 4.99
N ARG A 113 2.83 14.91 4.37
CA ARG A 113 3.30 13.61 4.85
C ARG A 113 4.11 12.91 3.76
N LEU A 114 5.31 12.47 4.12
CA LEU A 114 6.09 11.57 3.28
C LEU A 114 5.44 10.19 3.31
N ARG A 115 5.04 9.69 2.15
CA ARG A 115 4.46 8.33 1.97
C ARG A 115 5.56 7.37 1.60
N ARG A 116 6.15 7.58 0.43
CA ARG A 116 7.20 6.77 -0.15
C ARG A 116 8.39 7.66 -0.50
N ALA A 117 9.57 7.17 -0.21
CA ALA A 117 10.81 7.78 -0.63
C ALA A 117 11.84 6.66 -0.75
N LEU A 118 12.14 6.27 -1.98
CA LEU A 118 12.96 5.08 -2.21
C LEU A 118 13.86 5.23 -3.43
N ALA A 119 14.93 4.48 -3.42
CA ALA A 119 15.86 4.29 -4.52
C ALA A 119 15.94 2.79 -4.84
N THR A 120 15.84 2.45 -6.12
CA THR A 120 15.90 1.07 -6.61
C THR A 120 16.97 0.96 -7.69
N VAL A 121 17.79 -0.08 -7.61
CA VAL A 121 18.65 -0.50 -8.71
C VAL A 121 18.22 -1.89 -9.16
N GLN A 122 17.94 -2.02 -10.45
CA GLN A 122 17.48 -3.26 -11.08
C GLN A 122 18.54 -3.79 -12.01
N TRP A 123 18.99 -5.01 -11.77
CA TRP A 123 19.77 -5.85 -12.71
C TRP A 123 18.87 -6.91 -13.34
N THR A 124 19.44 -7.77 -14.17
CA THR A 124 18.66 -8.79 -14.91
C THR A 124 17.78 -9.66 -14.01
N HIS A 125 18.31 -10.13 -12.88
CA HIS A 125 17.61 -11.03 -11.95
C HIS A 125 17.60 -10.55 -10.50
N LEU A 126 18.23 -9.41 -10.24
CA LEU A 126 18.38 -8.89 -8.88
C LEU A 126 17.90 -7.45 -8.83
N GLN A 127 17.16 -7.12 -7.77
CA GLN A 127 16.78 -5.75 -7.44
C GLN A 127 17.21 -5.44 -6.01
N LEU A 128 17.79 -4.29 -5.82
CA LEU A 128 18.04 -3.71 -4.50
C LEU A 128 17.20 -2.44 -4.35
N MET A 129 16.44 -2.33 -3.25
CA MET A 129 15.67 -1.15 -2.89
C MET A 129 16.07 -0.67 -1.51
N LEU A 130 16.26 0.64 -1.37
CA LEU A 130 16.53 1.32 -0.11
C LEU A 130 15.56 2.49 0.02
N GLY A 131 14.92 2.63 1.18
CA GLY A 131 14.01 3.74 1.44
C GLY A 131 12.73 3.34 2.15
N GLN A 132 11.74 4.22 2.10
CA GLN A 132 10.43 4.01 2.73
C GLN A 132 9.42 3.52 1.69
N GLU A 133 8.84 2.34 1.96
CA GLU A 133 7.86 1.65 1.12
C GLU A 133 6.91 0.83 2.01
N THR A 134 5.81 0.32 1.45
CA THR A 134 4.95 -0.65 2.15
C THR A 134 5.77 -1.84 2.65
N SER A 135 5.33 -2.43 3.76
CA SER A 135 5.88 -3.68 4.26
C SER A 135 5.93 -4.73 3.15
N LEU A 136 6.99 -5.54 3.09
CA LEU A 136 7.16 -6.57 2.06
C LEU A 136 6.03 -7.60 2.08
N VAL A 137 5.49 -7.89 3.26
CA VAL A 137 4.41 -8.87 3.45
C VAL A 137 3.01 -8.30 3.22
N SER A 138 2.90 -7.02 2.87
CA SER A 138 1.66 -6.32 2.55
C SER A 138 1.85 -5.41 1.33
N ASP A 139 2.02 -6.03 0.19
CA ASP A 139 2.38 -5.36 -1.09
C ASP A 139 1.14 -4.94 -1.89
N ARG A 140 -0.06 -5.12 -1.34
CA ARG A 140 -1.32 -4.81 -2.01
C ARG A 140 -2.10 -3.75 -1.27
N ASN A 141 -2.73 -2.88 -2.06
CA ASN A 141 -3.71 -1.93 -1.55
C ASN A 141 -4.96 -1.97 -2.42
N PRO A 142 -6.15 -1.82 -1.83
CA PRO A 142 -7.39 -1.68 -2.58
C PRO A 142 -7.38 -0.44 -3.46
N ARG A 143 -8.24 -0.44 -4.46
CA ARG A 143 -8.40 0.70 -5.36
C ARG A 143 -9.58 1.54 -4.92
N SER A 144 -9.33 2.82 -4.69
CA SER A 144 -10.36 3.81 -4.35
C SER A 144 -9.83 5.23 -4.50
N LEU A 145 -10.71 6.17 -4.86
CA LEU A 145 -10.45 7.61 -4.76
C LEU A 145 -10.86 8.19 -3.40
N ALA A 146 -11.54 7.42 -2.57
CA ALA A 146 -11.91 7.81 -1.21
C ALA A 146 -10.83 7.41 -0.18
N GLY A 147 -9.97 6.44 -0.52
CA GLY A 147 -8.92 5.89 0.34
C GLY A 147 -7.49 6.18 -0.12
N VAL A 148 -7.22 7.32 -0.77
CA VAL A 148 -5.86 7.66 -1.24
C VAL A 148 -4.91 7.96 -0.09
N GLY A 149 -5.37 8.69 0.94
CA GLY A 149 -4.56 9.06 2.10
C GLY A 149 -4.39 7.93 3.11
N VAL A 150 -5.44 7.17 3.36
CA VAL A 150 -5.46 5.95 4.17
C VAL A 150 -6.17 4.90 3.34
N PRO A 151 -5.51 3.80 2.93
CA PRO A 151 -6.13 2.79 2.09
C PRO A 151 -7.37 2.17 2.72
N ASP A 152 -8.31 1.76 1.88
CA ASP A 152 -9.50 1.06 2.32
C ASP A 152 -9.14 -0.21 3.08
N PHE A 153 -10.05 -0.66 3.93
CA PHE A 153 -9.88 -1.80 4.83
C PHE A 153 -8.72 -1.65 5.83
N SER A 154 -8.11 -0.47 5.97
CA SER A 154 -7.19 -0.17 7.08
C SER A 154 -7.87 -0.49 8.41
N LEU A 155 -7.18 -1.20 9.32
CA LEU A 155 -7.72 -1.74 10.57
C LEU A 155 -8.89 -2.75 10.37
N ALA A 156 -9.13 -3.19 9.14
CA ALA A 156 -10.11 -4.20 8.76
C ALA A 156 -9.48 -5.20 7.77
N GLY A 157 -8.28 -5.66 8.06
CA GLY A 157 -7.60 -6.69 7.29
C GLY A 157 -6.56 -6.20 6.27
N ASN A 158 -6.37 -4.91 6.10
CA ASN A 158 -5.32 -4.35 5.27
C ASN A 158 -4.13 -3.87 6.12
N LEU A 159 -2.94 -4.44 5.87
CA LEU A 159 -1.65 -4.03 6.45
C LEU A 159 -0.96 -3.13 5.42
N TRP A 160 -0.75 -1.82 5.70
CA TRP A 160 -0.45 -0.86 4.63
C TRP A 160 0.63 0.17 4.93
N PHE A 161 1.28 0.13 6.11
CA PHE A 161 2.24 1.17 6.50
C PHE A 161 3.47 1.21 5.59
N TRP A 162 3.90 2.45 5.32
CA TRP A 162 5.19 2.72 4.70
C TRP A 162 6.26 2.76 5.78
N ILE A 163 7.24 1.87 5.65
CA ILE A 163 8.27 1.65 6.66
C ILE A 163 9.64 1.79 6.00
N PRO A 164 10.58 2.55 6.58
CA PRO A 164 11.96 2.58 6.11
C PRO A 164 12.57 1.19 6.10
N GLN A 165 13.16 0.79 4.97
CA GLN A 165 13.64 -0.57 4.77
C GLN A 165 14.76 -0.69 3.73
N ALA A 166 15.50 -1.78 3.81
CA ALA A 166 16.34 -2.30 2.74
C ALA A 166 15.74 -3.62 2.26
N ARG A 167 15.52 -3.76 0.95
CA ARG A 167 14.88 -4.93 0.34
C ARG A 167 15.73 -5.47 -0.81
N VAL A 168 15.84 -6.78 -0.88
CA VAL A 168 16.45 -7.51 -2.01
C VAL A 168 15.38 -8.39 -2.63
N THR A 169 15.31 -8.38 -3.97
CA THR A 169 14.43 -9.26 -4.76
C THR A 169 15.28 -10.00 -5.78
N ALA A 170 15.20 -11.32 -5.80
CA ALA A 170 15.71 -12.16 -6.87
C ALA A 170 14.55 -12.74 -7.67
N GLU A 171 14.49 -12.48 -8.99
CA GLU A 171 13.40 -12.92 -9.86
C GLU A 171 13.94 -13.72 -11.06
N TYR A 172 13.29 -14.84 -11.34
CA TYR A 172 13.61 -15.75 -12.44
C TYR A 172 12.36 -16.16 -13.22
N GLY A 173 12.54 -16.45 -14.50
CA GLY A 173 11.49 -16.89 -15.42
C GLY A 173 11.04 -15.78 -16.36
N TYR A 174 10.21 -16.15 -17.35
CA TYR A 174 9.71 -15.24 -18.39
C TYR A 174 8.17 -15.18 -18.39
N THR A 175 7.53 -16.26 -18.84
CA THR A 175 6.06 -16.36 -18.87
C THR A 175 5.47 -16.53 -17.47
N VAL A 176 6.13 -17.36 -16.66
CA VAL A 176 5.90 -17.51 -15.23
C VAL A 176 7.16 -17.08 -14.52
N ARG A 177 7.04 -16.16 -13.58
CA ARG A 177 8.13 -15.54 -12.84
C ARG A 177 8.03 -15.91 -11.37
N LEU A 178 9.10 -16.44 -10.84
CA LEU A 178 9.27 -16.70 -9.41
C LEU A 178 10.19 -15.64 -8.82
N ALA A 179 9.70 -14.90 -7.83
CA ALA A 179 10.50 -13.96 -7.07
C ALA A 179 10.64 -14.41 -5.61
N VAL A 180 11.86 -14.32 -5.09
CA VAL A 180 12.17 -14.48 -3.67
C VAL A 180 12.66 -13.14 -3.16
N GLN A 181 12.07 -12.68 -2.08
CA GLN A 181 12.27 -11.34 -1.54
C GLN A 181 12.63 -11.44 -0.06
N ALA A 182 13.53 -10.57 0.38
CA ALA A 182 13.88 -10.40 1.79
C ALA A 182 14.02 -8.90 2.10
N ALA A 183 13.61 -8.50 3.30
CA ALA A 183 13.72 -7.12 3.76
C ALA A 183 14.10 -7.03 5.23
N VAL A 184 14.83 -5.96 5.54
CA VAL A 184 15.11 -5.49 6.90
C VAL A 184 14.44 -4.13 7.04
N LEU A 185 13.55 -3.99 8.04
CA LEU A 185 12.73 -2.79 8.21
C LEU A 185 13.03 -2.12 9.56
N ALA A 186 12.85 -0.81 9.61
CA ALA A 186 12.86 -0.07 10.86
C ALA A 186 11.75 -0.58 11.79
N PRO A 187 12.02 -0.82 13.08
CA PRO A 187 10.99 -1.28 14.01
C PRO A 187 10.07 -0.13 14.38
N ILE A 188 8.75 -0.35 14.25
CA ILE A 188 7.71 0.61 14.64
C ILE A 188 6.56 -0.11 15.33
N ALA A 189 5.94 0.53 16.31
CA ALA A 189 4.81 -0.04 17.03
C ALA A 189 3.45 0.25 16.39
N GLY A 190 3.38 1.15 15.41
CA GLY A 190 2.15 1.55 14.74
C GLY A 190 1.21 2.39 15.61
N THR A 191 1.70 3.02 16.66
CA THR A 191 0.94 4.00 17.42
C THR A 191 0.67 5.21 16.55
N GLN A 192 -0.53 5.23 15.96
CA GLN A 192 -0.95 6.39 15.18
C GLN A 192 -1.27 7.55 16.13
N GLY A 193 -0.64 8.65 15.86
CA GLY A 193 -1.25 9.90 16.17
C GLY A 193 -0.65 10.77 17.24
N LEU A 194 0.41 10.45 17.87
CA LEU A 194 1.09 11.38 18.76
C LEU A 194 2.51 11.64 18.23
N VAL A 195 2.80 12.89 17.92
CA VAL A 195 4.20 13.33 17.82
C VAL A 195 4.77 13.19 19.22
N THR A 196 5.49 12.11 19.45
CA THR A 196 6.18 11.88 20.71
C THR A 196 7.66 12.09 20.49
N THR A 197 8.32 12.71 21.45
CA THR A 197 9.78 12.85 21.48
C THR A 197 10.46 11.60 22.04
N GLN A 198 9.67 10.59 22.41
CA GLN A 198 10.16 9.33 22.97
C GLN A 198 10.08 8.22 21.94
N ALA A 199 11.05 7.33 21.97
CA ALA A 199 11.05 6.12 21.16
C ALA A 199 9.81 5.26 21.46
N ASP A 200 9.16 4.75 20.40
CA ASP A 200 8.04 3.84 20.53
C ASP A 200 8.48 2.44 21.02
N SER A 201 7.52 1.53 21.24
CA SER A 201 7.82 0.19 21.75
C SER A 201 8.64 -0.66 20.75
N GLY A 202 8.56 -0.39 19.46
CA GLY A 202 9.40 -1.03 18.44
C GLY A 202 10.83 -0.49 18.48
N GLU A 203 11.00 0.82 18.42
CA GLU A 203 12.29 1.51 18.44
C GLU A 203 13.10 1.16 19.71
N ARG A 204 12.44 1.04 20.87
CA ARG A 204 13.08 0.69 22.14
C ARG A 204 13.69 -0.70 22.18
N THR A 205 13.35 -1.59 21.25
CA THR A 205 13.98 -2.92 21.16
C THR A 205 15.38 -2.87 20.55
N THR A 206 15.69 -1.83 19.76
CA THR A 206 16.90 -1.72 18.93
C THR A 206 17.08 -2.88 17.94
N ARG A 207 16.02 -3.64 17.66
CA ARG A 207 16.03 -4.81 16.76
C ARG A 207 15.20 -4.49 15.52
N PRO A 208 15.76 -4.67 14.31
CA PRO A 208 14.98 -4.45 13.09
C PRO A 208 13.86 -5.50 12.96
N TYR A 209 12.86 -5.19 12.17
CA TYR A 209 11.94 -6.18 11.65
C TYR A 209 12.56 -6.91 10.47
N LEU A 210 12.24 -8.19 10.33
CA LEU A 210 12.70 -9.04 9.25
C LEU A 210 11.49 -9.60 8.51
N GLU A 211 11.52 -9.52 7.18
CA GLU A 211 10.47 -10.04 6.33
C GLU A 211 11.03 -10.85 5.17
N GLY A 212 10.28 -11.86 4.78
CA GLY A 212 10.52 -12.65 3.59
C GLY A 212 9.24 -12.91 2.83
N ARG A 213 9.30 -12.95 1.49
CA ARG A 213 8.13 -13.21 0.63
C ARG A 213 8.54 -14.00 -0.61
N VAL A 214 7.70 -14.95 -0.99
CA VAL A 214 7.82 -15.69 -2.26
C VAL A 214 6.60 -15.37 -3.10
N ARG A 215 6.84 -14.90 -4.33
CA ARG A 215 5.83 -14.47 -5.27
C ARG A 215 5.90 -15.26 -6.57
N LEU A 216 4.77 -15.72 -7.06
CA LEU A 216 4.59 -16.28 -8.39
C LEU A 216 3.77 -15.31 -9.24
N GLY A 217 4.33 -14.85 -10.35
CA GLY A 217 3.70 -13.94 -11.29
C GLY A 217 3.57 -14.57 -12.69
N TRP A 218 2.52 -14.20 -13.42
CA TRP A 218 2.32 -14.62 -14.82
C TRP A 218 1.55 -13.56 -15.60
N GLY A 219 1.58 -13.67 -16.94
CA GLY A 219 0.98 -12.70 -17.84
C GLY A 219 1.92 -11.53 -18.17
N PRO A 220 1.42 -10.38 -18.65
CA PRO A 220 2.23 -9.23 -19.05
C PRO A 220 3.13 -8.75 -17.92
N THR A 221 4.34 -8.31 -18.26
CA THR A 221 5.33 -7.89 -17.25
C THR A 221 4.95 -6.59 -16.53
N ASP A 222 4.27 -5.70 -17.23
CA ASP A 222 3.81 -4.40 -16.73
C ASP A 222 2.50 -4.47 -15.97
N ASP A 223 1.71 -5.56 -16.14
CA ASP A 223 0.42 -5.74 -15.46
C ASP A 223 0.13 -7.23 -15.15
N PRO A 224 0.98 -7.90 -14.34
CA PRO A 224 0.89 -9.34 -14.10
C PRO A 224 -0.29 -9.73 -13.20
N SER A 225 -0.71 -10.99 -13.35
CA SER A 225 -1.38 -11.71 -12.27
C SER A 225 -0.35 -12.27 -11.31
N GLU A 226 -0.63 -12.26 -10.02
CA GLU A 226 0.32 -12.68 -8.99
C GLU A 226 -0.37 -13.32 -7.79
N VAL A 227 0.34 -14.25 -7.17
CA VAL A 227 0.05 -14.76 -5.82
C VAL A 227 1.34 -14.80 -5.02
N ALA A 228 1.26 -14.53 -3.72
CA ALA A 228 2.44 -14.59 -2.87
C ALA A 228 2.11 -15.05 -1.45
N ILE A 229 3.14 -15.56 -0.78
CA ILE A 229 3.14 -15.89 0.66
C ILE A 229 4.31 -15.14 1.28
N GLY A 230 4.05 -14.49 2.41
CA GLY A 230 5.03 -13.74 3.18
C GLY A 230 5.08 -14.15 4.64
N GLY A 231 6.18 -13.77 5.29
CA GLY A 231 6.38 -13.94 6.73
C GLY A 231 7.07 -12.73 7.33
N HIS A 232 6.65 -12.33 8.52
CA HIS A 232 7.15 -11.22 9.31
C HIS A 232 7.58 -11.70 10.70
N ILE A 233 8.69 -11.16 11.19
CA ILE A 233 9.12 -11.27 12.58
C ILE A 233 9.69 -9.94 13.06
N GLY A 234 9.28 -9.55 14.26
CA GLY A 234 9.73 -8.33 14.92
C GLY A 234 9.60 -8.42 16.42
N TRP A 235 9.96 -7.36 17.11
CA TRP A 235 9.94 -7.30 18.58
C TRP A 235 9.45 -5.93 19.02
N LEU A 236 8.69 -5.92 20.11
CA LEU A 236 8.18 -4.72 20.78
C LEU A 236 8.52 -4.82 22.26
N ARG A 237 8.93 -3.71 22.87
CA ARG A 237 9.16 -3.63 24.31
C ARG A 237 7.97 -2.97 24.99
N GLY A 238 7.41 -3.59 26.01
CA GLY A 238 6.32 -3.02 26.78
C GLY A 238 6.64 -1.62 27.30
N LEU A 239 5.63 -0.75 27.28
CA LEU A 239 5.76 0.67 27.68
C LEU A 239 5.04 0.99 28.97
N ASP A 240 4.19 0.10 29.44
CA ASP A 240 3.33 0.31 30.59
C ASP A 240 3.72 -0.53 31.81
N SER A 241 3.15 -0.16 32.96
CA SER A 241 3.34 -0.87 34.22
C SER A 241 2.78 -2.30 34.21
N LEU A 242 1.93 -2.64 33.24
CA LEU A 242 1.30 -3.97 33.11
C LEU A 242 2.20 -4.95 32.33
N SER A 243 2.90 -4.45 31.31
CA SER A 243 3.82 -5.27 30.49
C SER A 243 5.26 -5.27 31.03
N GLY A 244 5.60 -4.33 31.91
CA GLY A 244 6.94 -4.19 32.45
C GLY A 244 8.00 -4.04 31.36
N ASP A 245 9.18 -4.66 31.57
CA ASP A 245 10.28 -4.71 30.60
C ASP A 245 10.16 -5.93 29.66
N SER A 246 8.95 -6.47 29.49
CA SER A 246 8.70 -7.65 28.67
C SER A 246 8.90 -7.37 27.19
N LEU A 247 9.49 -8.36 26.50
CA LEU A 247 9.70 -8.33 25.06
C LEU A 247 8.58 -9.12 24.38
N LEU A 248 7.71 -8.40 23.65
CA LEU A 248 6.67 -9.01 22.84
C LEU A 248 7.22 -9.38 21.46
N GLN A 249 6.89 -10.55 20.97
CA GLN A 249 7.20 -10.94 19.60
C GLN A 249 6.08 -10.57 18.66
N SER A 250 6.37 -9.68 17.69
CA SER A 250 5.56 -9.44 16.52
C SER A 250 5.83 -10.50 15.47
N ARG A 251 4.82 -11.17 14.95
CA ARG A 251 4.96 -12.16 13.87
C ARG A 251 3.68 -12.29 13.07
N ALA A 252 3.85 -12.54 11.77
CA ALA A 252 2.73 -12.85 10.87
C ALA A 252 3.14 -13.82 9.77
N VAL A 253 2.14 -14.52 9.25
CA VAL A 253 2.16 -15.16 7.94
C VAL A 253 1.09 -14.50 7.11
N THR A 254 1.41 -14.11 5.87
CA THR A 254 0.51 -13.41 4.97
C THR A 254 0.37 -14.15 3.65
N PHE A 255 -0.76 -13.95 3.01
CA PHE A 255 -1.03 -14.34 1.63
C PHE A 255 -1.57 -13.11 0.90
N ASP A 256 -1.11 -12.84 -0.31
CA ASP A 256 -1.66 -11.78 -1.15
C ASP A 256 -1.86 -12.26 -2.59
N THR A 257 -2.81 -11.63 -3.27
CA THR A 257 -3.14 -11.98 -4.65
C THR A 257 -3.57 -10.77 -5.46
N ARG A 258 -3.25 -10.82 -6.75
CA ARG A 258 -3.78 -9.97 -7.81
C ARG A 258 -4.05 -10.83 -9.03
N LEU A 259 -5.30 -10.98 -9.40
CA LEU A 259 -5.71 -11.77 -10.58
C LEU A 259 -6.33 -10.88 -11.62
N LYS A 260 -5.83 -10.95 -12.86
CA LYS A 260 -6.37 -10.28 -14.05
C LYS A 260 -7.20 -11.27 -14.86
N LEU A 261 -8.48 -10.98 -15.01
CA LEU A 261 -9.46 -11.83 -15.69
C LEU A 261 -10.19 -11.00 -16.75
N GLY A 262 -9.49 -10.66 -17.84
CA GLY A 262 -10.01 -9.75 -18.85
C GLY A 262 -10.32 -8.36 -18.28
N PRO A 263 -11.57 -7.88 -18.31
CA PRO A 263 -11.94 -6.57 -17.75
C PRO A 263 -12.01 -6.57 -16.21
N ALA A 264 -11.96 -7.73 -15.56
CA ALA A 264 -12.02 -7.86 -14.12
C ALA A 264 -10.61 -7.99 -13.50
N GLU A 265 -10.44 -7.42 -12.32
CA GLU A 265 -9.27 -7.55 -11.45
C GLU A 265 -9.74 -7.95 -10.07
N ILE A 266 -9.12 -8.98 -9.50
CA ILE A 266 -9.34 -9.40 -8.10
C ILE A 266 -8.06 -9.05 -7.33
N LEU A 267 -8.22 -8.33 -6.24
CA LEU A 267 -7.16 -7.99 -5.29
C LEU A 267 -7.51 -8.55 -3.93
N GLY A 268 -6.51 -8.93 -3.16
CA GLY A 268 -6.76 -9.35 -1.78
C GLY A 268 -5.50 -9.68 -1.02
N GLU A 269 -5.66 -9.66 0.30
CA GLU A 269 -4.66 -10.02 1.28
C GLU A 269 -5.33 -10.76 2.44
N ALA A 270 -4.63 -11.71 3.04
CA ALA A 270 -5.05 -12.39 4.27
C ALA A 270 -3.83 -12.63 5.17
N PHE A 271 -4.04 -12.59 6.48
CA PHE A 271 -2.97 -12.83 7.44
C PHE A 271 -3.46 -13.55 8.70
N ILE A 272 -2.50 -14.19 9.36
CA ILE A 272 -2.59 -14.65 10.74
C ILE A 272 -1.33 -14.16 11.44
N GLY A 273 -1.48 -13.53 12.61
CA GLY A 273 -0.35 -12.97 13.34
C GLY A 273 -0.64 -12.61 14.78
N GLN A 274 0.32 -11.95 15.40
CA GLN A 274 0.21 -11.37 16.73
C GLN A 274 1.09 -10.12 16.85
N ALA A 275 0.63 -9.12 17.60
CA ALA A 275 1.33 -7.85 17.87
C ALA A 275 1.82 -7.17 16.57
N ILE A 276 0.94 -7.07 15.56
CA ILE A 276 1.28 -6.61 14.19
C ILE A 276 0.63 -5.25 13.86
N ALA A 277 0.26 -4.45 14.83
CA ALA A 277 -0.25 -3.09 14.58
C ALA A 277 0.78 -2.20 13.86
N GLY A 278 2.07 -2.46 14.05
CA GLY A 278 3.18 -1.79 13.38
C GLY A 278 3.22 -1.98 11.86
N LEU A 279 2.50 -2.96 11.33
CA LEU A 279 2.36 -3.18 9.88
C LEU A 279 1.21 -2.37 9.24
N GLY A 280 0.48 -1.59 10.03
CA GLY A 280 -0.57 -0.69 9.53
C GLY A 280 -1.99 -1.10 9.87
N GLY A 281 -2.19 -2.03 10.80
CA GLY A 281 -3.55 -2.30 11.20
C GLY A 281 -3.88 -3.60 11.92
N GLY A 282 -3.00 -4.56 11.95
CA GLY A 282 -3.30 -5.86 12.54
C GLY A 282 -3.77 -5.79 13.98
N ALA A 283 -4.73 -6.63 14.35
CA ALA A 283 -5.48 -6.62 15.61
C ALA A 283 -6.19 -5.27 15.86
N ILE A 284 -6.66 -4.65 14.79
CA ILE A 284 -7.32 -3.34 14.82
C ILE A 284 -6.43 -2.28 15.53
N GLY A 285 -5.12 -2.35 15.29
CA GLY A 285 -4.13 -1.45 15.88
C GLY A 285 -3.71 -1.77 17.32
N GLN A 286 -3.92 -3.01 17.81
CA GLN A 286 -3.65 -3.42 19.19
C GLN A 286 -2.49 -4.41 19.24
N ASN A 287 -1.34 -4.04 19.83
CA ASN A 287 -0.19 -4.91 19.96
C ASN A 287 -0.22 -5.77 21.23
N ALA A 288 -0.52 -5.13 22.35
CA ALA A 288 -0.58 -5.76 23.68
C ALA A 288 -2.01 -5.74 24.21
N GLY A 289 -2.40 -6.77 24.91
CA GLY A 289 -3.72 -6.96 25.46
C GLY A 289 -3.70 -7.39 26.92
N VAL A 290 -4.56 -8.33 27.29
CA VAL A 290 -4.72 -8.80 28.67
C VAL A 290 -3.38 -9.28 29.22
N ALA A 291 -3.03 -8.83 30.43
CA ALA A 291 -1.76 -9.10 31.11
C ALA A 291 -0.50 -8.75 30.29
N GLY A 292 -0.59 -7.78 29.37
CA GLY A 292 0.54 -7.37 28.53
C GLY A 292 0.94 -8.40 27.47
N ALA A 293 0.14 -9.45 27.24
CA ALA A 293 0.41 -10.47 26.23
C ALA A 293 0.16 -9.93 24.80
N PRO A 294 0.83 -10.48 23.77
CA PRO A 294 0.59 -10.05 22.40
C PRO A 294 -0.82 -10.41 21.95
N VAL A 295 -1.54 -9.47 21.35
CA VAL A 295 -2.85 -9.71 20.76
C VAL A 295 -2.69 -10.53 19.49
N ARG A 296 -3.23 -11.75 19.49
CA ARG A 296 -3.33 -12.62 18.30
C ARG A 296 -4.50 -12.18 17.44
N THR A 297 -4.32 -12.22 16.14
CA THR A 297 -5.36 -11.84 15.19
C THR A 297 -5.28 -12.65 13.90
N LYS A 298 -6.39 -12.70 13.19
CA LYS A 298 -6.51 -13.09 11.80
C LYS A 298 -7.31 -12.02 11.07
N GLY A 299 -6.97 -11.76 9.84
CA GLY A 299 -7.65 -10.75 9.05
C GLY A 299 -7.37 -10.92 7.58
N GLY A 300 -8.00 -10.07 6.80
CA GLY A 300 -7.80 -10.00 5.37
C GLY A 300 -8.87 -9.17 4.70
N TRP A 301 -8.63 -8.84 3.44
CA TRP A 301 -9.56 -8.12 2.59
C TRP A 301 -9.55 -8.69 1.19
N GLY A 302 -10.64 -8.46 0.46
CA GLY A 302 -10.77 -8.79 -0.95
C GLY A 302 -11.60 -7.75 -1.66
N GLN A 303 -11.17 -7.38 -2.88
CA GLN A 303 -11.84 -6.41 -3.73
C GLN A 303 -11.89 -6.94 -5.16
N VAL A 304 -13.02 -6.75 -5.82
CA VAL A 304 -13.21 -7.00 -7.25
C VAL A 304 -13.42 -5.68 -7.96
N ASN A 305 -12.64 -5.43 -9.01
CA ASN A 305 -12.77 -4.26 -9.87
C ASN A 305 -13.12 -4.70 -11.28
N PHE A 306 -14.09 -4.05 -11.89
CA PHE A 306 -14.57 -4.34 -13.24
C PHE A 306 -14.48 -3.10 -14.12
N ARG A 307 -13.77 -3.21 -15.25
CA ARG A 307 -13.57 -2.14 -16.23
C ARG A 307 -14.24 -2.50 -17.55
N PRO A 308 -15.58 -2.29 -17.68
CA PRO A 308 -16.33 -2.70 -18.88
C PRO A 308 -15.92 -1.92 -20.13
N ARG A 309 -15.42 -0.72 -19.95
CA ARG A 309 -14.96 0.18 -21.04
C ARG A 309 -13.92 1.17 -20.51
N THR A 310 -13.16 1.76 -21.42
CA THR A 310 -12.17 2.80 -21.12
C THR A 310 -12.80 3.93 -20.29
N GLY A 311 -12.09 4.31 -19.22
CA GLY A 311 -12.47 5.40 -18.34
C GLY A 311 -13.47 5.03 -17.24
N TRP A 312 -14.06 3.85 -17.22
CA TRP A 312 -14.99 3.42 -16.17
C TRP A 312 -14.44 2.25 -15.37
N MET A 313 -14.55 2.34 -14.05
CA MET A 313 -14.29 1.25 -13.14
C MET A 313 -15.41 1.16 -12.10
N PHE A 314 -15.92 -0.04 -11.90
CA PHE A 314 -16.86 -0.40 -10.84
C PHE A 314 -16.14 -1.37 -9.92
N GLY A 315 -16.18 -1.14 -8.64
CA GLY A 315 -15.51 -2.02 -7.70
C GLY A 315 -16.29 -2.17 -6.41
N GLY A 316 -15.87 -3.14 -5.64
CA GLY A 316 -16.39 -3.35 -4.31
C GLY A 316 -15.66 -4.50 -3.61
N GLY A 317 -15.68 -4.47 -2.30
CA GLY A 317 -14.99 -5.44 -1.50
C GLY A 317 -15.34 -5.37 -0.03
N CYS A 318 -14.78 -6.29 0.73
CA CYS A 318 -14.88 -6.30 2.19
C CYS A 318 -13.53 -6.68 2.80
N GLY A 319 -13.29 -6.13 3.98
CA GLY A 319 -12.15 -6.48 4.80
C GLY A 319 -12.57 -6.70 6.25
N ILE A 320 -11.86 -7.58 6.94
CA ILE A 320 -12.12 -7.94 8.33
C ILE A 320 -10.81 -8.10 9.09
N ASP A 321 -10.77 -7.58 10.32
CA ASP A 321 -9.76 -7.92 11.32
C ASP A 321 -10.48 -8.46 12.56
N ASP A 322 -10.09 -9.66 12.99
CA ASP A 322 -10.74 -10.44 14.04
C ASP A 322 -9.70 -10.89 15.08
N PRO A 323 -9.34 -9.98 16.01
CA PRO A 323 -8.50 -10.34 17.14
C PRO A 323 -9.14 -11.44 17.99
N LYS A 324 -8.30 -12.23 18.66
CA LYS A 324 -8.79 -13.24 19.60
C LYS A 324 -9.38 -12.55 20.83
N ASP A 325 -10.67 -12.71 21.07
CA ASP A 325 -11.43 -12.03 22.12
C ASP A 325 -10.76 -12.11 23.52
N ALA A 326 -10.18 -13.26 23.85
CA ALA A 326 -9.52 -13.48 25.14
C ALA A 326 -8.22 -12.67 25.33
N ASP A 327 -7.64 -12.15 24.26
CA ASP A 327 -6.40 -11.37 24.27
C ASP A 327 -6.70 -9.86 24.34
N VAL A 328 -7.91 -9.43 23.98
CA VAL A 328 -8.29 -8.01 23.86
C VAL A 328 -8.67 -7.43 25.22
N LEU A 329 -8.20 -6.21 25.50
CA LEU A 329 -8.60 -5.47 26.72
C LEU A 329 -10.10 -5.13 26.68
N PRO A 330 -10.78 -4.97 27.84
CA PRO A 330 -12.21 -4.68 27.89
C PRO A 330 -12.65 -3.43 27.09
N ASN A 331 -11.81 -2.41 27.01
CA ASN A 331 -12.03 -1.19 26.22
C ASN A 331 -11.49 -1.29 24.78
N GLY A 332 -11.00 -2.46 24.37
CA GLY A 332 -10.45 -2.70 23.03
C GLY A 332 -11.52 -2.97 21.98
N ARG A 333 -11.07 -3.15 20.77
CA ARG A 333 -11.87 -3.53 19.59
C ARG A 333 -11.72 -5.02 19.33
N PHE A 334 -12.86 -5.73 19.30
CA PHE A 334 -12.92 -7.18 19.21
C PHE A 334 -13.10 -7.68 17.77
N ARG A 335 -13.65 -6.88 16.89
CA ARG A 335 -13.79 -7.16 15.46
C ARG A 335 -14.01 -5.84 14.71
N ASN A 336 -13.46 -5.73 13.53
CA ASN A 336 -13.77 -4.64 12.62
C ASN A 336 -14.03 -5.21 11.22
N LEU A 337 -15.24 -4.99 10.69
CA LEU A 337 -15.68 -5.38 9.36
C LEU A 337 -15.98 -4.11 8.57
N VAL A 338 -15.38 -3.97 7.40
CA VAL A 338 -15.64 -2.86 6.49
C VAL A 338 -15.96 -3.42 5.12
N CYS A 339 -17.11 -3.04 4.54
CA CYS A 339 -17.45 -3.32 3.16
C CYS A 339 -17.65 -2.01 2.41
N GLU A 340 -17.20 -1.97 1.17
CA GLU A 340 -17.35 -0.81 0.31
C GLU A 340 -17.81 -1.20 -1.10
N GLY A 341 -18.38 -0.22 -1.82
CA GLY A 341 -18.64 -0.29 -3.25
C GLY A 341 -18.38 1.08 -3.87
N HIS A 342 -17.67 1.11 -5.02
CA HIS A 342 -17.26 2.34 -5.65
C HIS A 342 -17.46 2.35 -7.17
N VAL A 343 -17.53 3.56 -7.69
CA VAL A 343 -17.50 3.84 -9.12
C VAL A 343 -16.47 4.93 -9.37
N GLU A 344 -15.59 4.70 -10.34
CA GLU A 344 -14.68 5.72 -10.84
C GLU A 344 -14.97 6.02 -12.30
N TRP A 345 -14.93 7.29 -12.64
CA TRP A 345 -15.01 7.75 -14.01
C TRP A 345 -13.83 8.66 -14.34
N ARG A 346 -13.09 8.28 -15.36
CA ARG A 346 -11.94 8.99 -15.91
C ARG A 346 -12.20 9.31 -17.38
N PRO A 347 -12.82 10.45 -17.69
CA PRO A 347 -13.02 10.88 -19.08
C PRO A 347 -11.66 11.06 -19.79
N PRO A 348 -11.66 11.21 -21.13
CA PRO A 348 -10.45 11.61 -21.84
C PRO A 348 -9.88 12.92 -21.26
N GLY A 349 -8.57 12.99 -21.08
CA GLY A 349 -7.86 14.10 -20.45
C GLY A 349 -7.54 13.87 -18.97
N PRO A 350 -7.26 14.93 -18.19
CA PRO A 350 -6.70 14.79 -16.85
C PRO A 350 -7.74 14.52 -15.75
N LEU A 351 -9.03 14.78 -15.99
CA LEU A 351 -10.07 14.75 -14.96
C LEU A 351 -10.33 13.33 -14.44
N LEU A 352 -10.76 13.26 -13.19
CA LEU A 352 -11.19 12.03 -12.52
C LEU A 352 -12.31 12.34 -11.52
N PHE A 353 -13.25 11.39 -11.42
CA PHE A 353 -14.41 11.46 -10.53
C PHE A 353 -14.60 10.11 -9.87
N GLY A 354 -15.10 10.11 -8.63
CA GLY A 354 -15.39 8.89 -7.88
C GLY A 354 -16.59 9.06 -6.97
N PHE A 355 -17.27 7.97 -6.74
CA PHE A 355 -18.26 7.81 -5.70
C PHE A 355 -17.98 6.52 -4.96
N GLU A 356 -18.04 6.56 -3.64
CA GLU A 356 -17.92 5.38 -2.78
C GLU A 356 -18.96 5.39 -1.68
N PHE A 357 -19.55 4.24 -1.43
CA PHE A 357 -20.30 3.93 -0.23
C PHE A 357 -19.51 2.92 0.59
N ARG A 358 -19.36 3.18 1.90
CA ARG A 358 -18.68 2.29 2.83
C ARG A 358 -19.54 2.06 4.06
N ARG A 359 -19.64 0.80 4.50
CA ARG A 359 -20.26 0.40 5.75
C ARG A 359 -19.18 -0.17 6.67
N LEU A 360 -19.07 0.40 7.87
CA LEU A 360 -18.18 -0.04 8.94
C LEU A 360 -19.01 -0.64 10.06
N GLU A 361 -18.55 -1.77 10.59
CA GLU A 361 -19.14 -2.41 11.77
C GLU A 361 -18.01 -2.82 12.72
N THR A 362 -17.96 -2.21 13.89
CA THR A 362 -16.92 -2.44 14.90
C THR A 362 -17.53 -3.00 16.17
N ARG A 363 -17.02 -4.15 16.61
CA ARG A 363 -17.45 -4.81 17.85
C ARG A 363 -16.57 -4.38 19.03
N TYR A 364 -17.22 -3.92 20.07
CA TYR A 364 -16.65 -3.65 21.38
C TYR A 364 -17.32 -4.54 22.44
N GLN A 365 -16.83 -4.51 23.67
CA GLN A 365 -17.49 -5.22 24.76
C GLN A 365 -18.94 -4.73 25.00
N ALA A 366 -19.20 -3.44 24.73
CA ALA A 366 -20.53 -2.81 24.87
C ALA A 366 -21.52 -3.19 23.75
N GLY A 367 -21.08 -3.81 22.66
CA GLY A 367 -21.89 -4.19 21.51
C GLY A 367 -21.28 -3.81 20.17
N ASP A 368 -22.07 -3.96 19.10
CA ASP A 368 -21.68 -3.63 17.73
C ASP A 368 -22.11 -2.19 17.39
N PHE A 369 -21.18 -1.41 16.82
CA PHE A 369 -21.40 -0.04 16.37
C PHE A 369 -21.22 0.03 14.86
N THR A 370 -22.16 0.69 14.17
CA THR A 370 -22.20 0.73 12.71
C THR A 370 -22.19 2.18 12.23
N VAL A 371 -21.39 2.43 11.17
CA VAL A 371 -21.35 3.72 10.46
C VAL A 371 -21.47 3.47 8.97
N ASN A 372 -22.28 4.29 8.29
CA ASN A 372 -22.30 4.40 6.84
C ASN A 372 -21.56 5.67 6.44
N HIS A 373 -20.65 5.55 5.49
CA HIS A 373 -19.86 6.63 4.93
C HIS A 373 -20.15 6.76 3.44
N LEU A 374 -20.35 8.00 2.99
CA LEU A 374 -20.43 8.35 1.58
C LEU A 374 -19.28 9.27 1.22
N ASN A 375 -18.65 9.04 0.08
CA ASN A 375 -17.57 9.89 -0.43
C ASN A 375 -17.80 10.22 -1.90
N LEU A 376 -17.65 11.51 -2.24
CA LEU A 376 -17.63 12.03 -3.60
C LEU A 376 -16.25 12.62 -3.87
N ALA A 377 -15.54 12.05 -4.82
CA ALA A 377 -14.22 12.50 -5.22
C ALA A 377 -14.26 13.20 -6.57
N ALA A 378 -13.57 14.32 -6.71
CA ALA A 378 -13.35 15.01 -7.96
C ALA A 378 -11.93 15.59 -8.00
N GLY A 379 -11.27 15.49 -9.15
CA GLY A 379 -9.90 15.97 -9.26
C GLY A 379 -9.32 15.85 -10.65
N PHE A 380 -7.99 15.99 -10.72
CA PHE A 380 -7.23 15.82 -11.95
C PHE A 380 -5.84 15.24 -11.67
N ARG A 381 -5.27 14.60 -12.71
CA ARG A 381 -3.88 14.08 -12.72
C ARG A 381 -3.02 14.87 -13.71
N PHE A 382 -1.75 14.96 -13.41
CA PHE A 382 -0.70 15.53 -14.27
C PHE A 382 0.60 14.73 -14.18
#